data_a9d0ccfe77ad9690bec789173a90a112
#
_entry.id   a9d0ccfe77ad9690bec789173a90a112
#
_cell.length_a   1.000
_cell.length_b   1.000
_cell.length_c   1.000
_cell.angle_alpha   90.00
_cell.angle_beta   90.00
_cell.angle_gamma   90.00
#
_symmetry.space_group_name_H-M   'P 1'
#
loop_
_entity.id
_entity.type
_entity.pdbx_description
1 polymer ?
#
loop_
_entity_poly.entity_id
_entity_poly.type
_entity_poly.pdbx_seq_one_letter_code
_entity_poly.pdbx_strand_id
1 'polypeptide(L)'
;MFSMKKILIALATFNRKNITKLCLENIKSCLDNNSSLIIYDDGSDEYNENFLRKFTKNCIRFRIRGGIERSRARSFRDFFYILKDFDLLYITDNDVIHDPQFLEQIRYFYSISEKSENIMPIGLFNSVFHSGKENQVGEHDKFFIRKTCPGVSQCYDRQMVERIVNFLNHNPMFETMYGFDYHWPAQLGVPFIQSKISYLEHFARDRHQPGIHSGFSEEKEKIIEDFDRDRALYPTDFLKKSRDQTIKRIMGW
;
A
#
# COMPACT_ATOMS: atom_id res chain seq x y z
N MET A 1 -27.06 7.82 12.14
CA MET A 1 -26.13 6.69 11.95
C MET A 1 -25.30 7.04 10.72
N PHE A 2 -24.03 7.39 10.87
CA PHE A 2 -23.19 7.62 9.70
C PHE A 2 -22.98 6.28 8.98
N SER A 3 -23.28 6.23 7.68
CA SER A 3 -23.00 5.05 6.86
C SER A 3 -21.52 4.74 6.93
N MET A 4 -21.16 3.50 7.26
CA MET A 4 -19.76 3.08 7.32
C MET A 4 -19.16 3.09 5.90
N LYS A 5 -18.07 3.84 5.70
CA LYS A 5 -17.40 3.98 4.40
C LYS A 5 -16.95 2.63 3.86
N LYS A 6 -17.28 2.35 2.60
CA LYS A 6 -16.87 1.15 1.89
C LYS A 6 -15.48 1.34 1.31
N ILE A 7 -14.58 0.39 1.60
CA ILE A 7 -13.17 0.45 1.20
C ILE A 7 -12.89 -0.60 0.13
N LEU A 8 -12.37 -0.18 -1.03
CA LEU A 8 -11.75 -1.06 -2.00
C LEU A 8 -10.26 -1.16 -1.70
N ILE A 9 -9.76 -2.37 -1.46
CA ILE A 9 -8.33 -2.65 -1.31
C ILE A 9 -7.80 -3.07 -2.68
N ALA A 10 -6.91 -2.27 -3.26
CA ALA A 10 -6.23 -2.55 -4.51
C ALA A 10 -4.80 -3.01 -4.23
N LEU A 11 -4.55 -4.30 -4.36
CA LEU A 11 -3.24 -4.89 -4.14
C LEU A 11 -2.52 -5.07 -5.47
N ALA A 12 -1.35 -4.44 -5.62
CA ALA A 12 -0.45 -4.71 -6.74
C ALA A 12 0.46 -5.89 -6.41
N THR A 13 0.71 -6.76 -7.38
CA THR A 13 1.58 -7.93 -7.19
C THR A 13 2.41 -8.23 -8.43
N PHE A 14 3.64 -8.69 -8.18
CA PHE A 14 4.51 -9.28 -9.18
C PHE A 14 5.42 -10.30 -8.53
N ASN A 15 5.35 -11.58 -8.97
CA ASN A 15 6.17 -12.68 -8.46
C ASN A 15 6.17 -12.83 -6.92
N ARG A 16 7.21 -13.37 -6.32
CA ARG A 16 7.37 -13.56 -4.87
C ARG A 16 6.23 -14.37 -4.24
N LYS A 17 5.91 -15.54 -4.82
CA LYS A 17 4.74 -16.36 -4.50
C LYS A 17 4.51 -16.59 -3.00
N ASN A 18 5.58 -16.86 -2.23
CA ASN A 18 5.45 -17.17 -0.81
C ASN A 18 5.02 -15.96 0.01
N ILE A 19 5.66 -14.79 -0.18
CA ILE A 19 5.29 -13.59 0.53
C ILE A 19 3.93 -13.07 0.06
N THR A 20 3.65 -13.14 -1.26
CA THR A 20 2.33 -12.82 -1.83
C THR A 20 1.22 -13.64 -1.16
N LYS A 21 1.44 -14.94 -0.96
CA LYS A 21 0.48 -15.81 -0.26
C LYS A 21 0.23 -15.34 1.17
N LEU A 22 1.30 -15.07 1.94
CA LEU A 22 1.18 -14.59 3.32
C LEU A 22 0.43 -13.25 3.42
N CYS A 23 0.76 -12.31 2.53
CA CYS A 23 0.07 -11.02 2.44
C CYS A 23 -1.42 -11.20 2.13
N LEU A 24 -1.77 -12.01 1.14
CA LEU A 24 -3.16 -12.25 0.74
C LEU A 24 -3.96 -12.99 1.82
N GLU A 25 -3.37 -13.96 2.53
CA GLU A 25 -3.98 -14.63 3.69
C GLU A 25 -4.26 -13.62 4.81
N ASN A 26 -3.30 -12.73 5.11
CA ASN A 26 -3.46 -11.70 6.12
C ASN A 26 -4.55 -10.68 5.73
N ILE A 27 -4.51 -10.10 4.54
CA ILE A 27 -5.55 -9.15 4.10
C ILE A 27 -6.93 -9.81 4.16
N LYS A 28 -7.07 -11.04 3.65
CA LYS A 28 -8.35 -11.77 3.66
C LYS A 28 -8.90 -11.95 5.07
N SER A 29 -8.04 -12.16 6.07
CA SER A 29 -8.46 -12.28 7.47
C SER A 29 -8.90 -10.95 8.10
N CYS A 30 -8.51 -9.82 7.50
CA CYS A 30 -8.86 -8.47 7.97
C CYS A 30 -10.11 -7.89 7.28
N LEU A 31 -10.62 -8.51 6.20
CA LEU A 31 -11.79 -8.00 5.48
C LEU A 31 -13.04 -8.01 6.36
N ASP A 32 -13.82 -6.94 6.24
CA ASP A 32 -15.14 -6.80 6.84
C ASP A 32 -16.24 -6.69 5.75
N ASN A 33 -17.51 -6.55 6.16
CA ASN A 33 -18.65 -6.46 5.26
C ASN A 33 -18.65 -5.18 4.38
N ASN A 34 -17.82 -4.19 4.72
CA ASN A 34 -17.70 -2.92 4.00
C ASN A 34 -16.33 -2.78 3.31
N SER A 35 -15.65 -3.89 3.06
CA SER A 35 -14.38 -3.91 2.35
C SER A 35 -14.32 -5.02 1.31
N SER A 36 -13.58 -4.78 0.23
CA SER A 36 -13.35 -5.76 -0.82
C SER A 36 -11.93 -5.68 -1.34
N LEU A 37 -11.40 -6.83 -1.78
CA LEU A 37 -10.07 -6.95 -2.34
C LEU A 37 -10.14 -7.13 -3.86
N ILE A 38 -9.35 -6.33 -4.59
CA ILE A 38 -9.02 -6.53 -5.99
C ILE A 38 -7.50 -6.66 -6.15
N ILE A 39 -7.05 -7.60 -6.98
CA ILE A 39 -5.63 -7.85 -7.23
C ILE A 39 -5.27 -7.40 -8.65
N TYR A 40 -4.19 -6.64 -8.77
CA TYR A 40 -3.57 -6.21 -10.02
C TYR A 40 -2.23 -6.92 -10.16
N ASP A 41 -2.19 -8.00 -10.94
CA ASP A 41 -0.98 -8.80 -11.17
C ASP A 41 -0.25 -8.31 -12.41
N ASP A 42 0.98 -7.83 -12.23
CA ASP A 42 1.83 -7.28 -13.30
C ASP A 42 2.52 -8.37 -14.16
N GLY A 43 1.82 -9.48 -14.41
CA GLY A 43 2.28 -10.55 -15.28
C GLY A 43 3.28 -11.51 -14.61
N SER A 44 2.99 -11.95 -13.40
CA SER A 44 3.85 -12.88 -12.64
C SER A 44 4.13 -14.19 -13.37
N ASP A 45 5.36 -14.67 -13.28
CA ASP A 45 5.80 -15.98 -13.82
C ASP A 45 5.72 -17.09 -12.77
N GLU A 46 5.90 -16.76 -11.48
CA GLU A 46 5.92 -17.73 -10.37
C GLU A 46 4.54 -18.33 -10.04
N TYR A 47 3.47 -17.69 -10.48
CA TYR A 47 2.10 -18.15 -10.28
C TYR A 47 1.17 -17.65 -11.39
N ASN A 48 0.01 -18.26 -11.46
CA ASN A 48 -1.03 -17.92 -12.43
C ASN A 48 -2.28 -17.32 -11.74
N GLU A 49 -3.25 -16.95 -12.54
CA GLU A 49 -4.53 -16.37 -12.08
C GLU A 49 -5.28 -17.32 -11.12
N ASN A 50 -5.20 -18.65 -11.31
CA ASN A 50 -5.86 -19.62 -10.43
C ASN A 50 -5.30 -19.59 -9.00
N PHE A 51 -4.02 -19.24 -8.83
CA PHE A 51 -3.45 -19.01 -7.51
C PHE A 51 -4.10 -17.80 -6.83
N LEU A 52 -4.22 -16.67 -7.53
CA LEU A 52 -4.78 -15.42 -7.00
C LEU A 52 -6.30 -15.53 -6.74
N ARG A 53 -7.02 -16.27 -7.58
CA ARG A 53 -8.46 -16.50 -7.43
C ARG A 53 -8.86 -17.30 -6.19
N LYS A 54 -7.93 -17.91 -5.48
CA LYS A 54 -8.16 -18.52 -4.14
C LYS A 54 -8.45 -17.48 -3.06
N PHE A 55 -8.03 -16.24 -3.27
CA PHE A 55 -8.15 -15.15 -2.30
C PHE A 55 -9.27 -14.18 -2.66
N THR A 56 -9.46 -13.88 -3.92
CA THR A 56 -10.56 -13.05 -4.42
C THR A 56 -10.95 -13.43 -5.84
N LYS A 57 -12.23 -13.22 -6.20
CA LYS A 57 -12.68 -13.37 -7.58
C LYS A 57 -12.24 -12.18 -8.46
N ASN A 58 -11.95 -11.03 -7.84
CA ASN A 58 -11.58 -9.81 -8.52
C ASN A 58 -10.06 -9.78 -8.74
N CYS A 59 -9.63 -10.24 -9.90
CA CYS A 59 -8.22 -10.30 -10.27
C CYS A 59 -8.05 -9.81 -11.71
N ILE A 60 -7.16 -8.86 -11.91
CA ILE A 60 -6.74 -8.34 -13.22
C ILE A 60 -5.28 -8.71 -13.40
N ARG A 61 -5.00 -9.53 -14.42
CA ARG A 61 -3.65 -9.94 -14.76
C ARG A 61 -3.22 -9.28 -16.07
N PHE A 62 -2.10 -8.59 -16.05
CA PHE A 62 -1.52 -8.02 -17.26
C PHE A 62 -0.76 -9.12 -18.03
N ARG A 63 -0.83 -9.04 -19.38
CA ARG A 63 -0.09 -9.98 -20.25
C ARG A 63 1.40 -9.67 -20.32
N ILE A 64 1.75 -8.41 -20.15
CA ILE A 64 3.12 -7.89 -20.26
C ILE A 64 3.38 -7.06 -19.02
N ARG A 65 4.52 -7.28 -18.39
CA ARG A 65 4.99 -6.49 -17.25
C ARG A 65 5.07 -5.01 -17.62
N GLY A 66 4.51 -4.15 -16.78
CA GLY A 66 4.48 -2.70 -16.98
C GLY A 66 4.95 -1.88 -15.77
N GLY A 67 5.26 -2.55 -14.66
CA GLY A 67 5.69 -1.92 -13.42
C GLY A 67 4.56 -1.57 -12.47
N ILE A 68 4.95 -1.20 -11.27
CA ILE A 68 4.02 -0.87 -10.18
C ILE A 68 3.15 0.35 -10.53
N GLU A 69 3.71 1.35 -11.19
CA GLU A 69 3.04 2.59 -11.58
C GLU A 69 1.85 2.31 -12.49
N ARG A 70 2.04 1.41 -13.48
CA ARG A 70 0.96 0.99 -14.36
C ARG A 70 -0.17 0.28 -13.60
N SER A 71 0.17 -0.60 -12.68
CA SER A 71 -0.80 -1.29 -11.83
C SER A 71 -1.57 -0.30 -10.96
N ARG A 72 -0.90 0.70 -10.41
CA ARG A 72 -1.50 1.79 -9.64
C ARG A 72 -2.41 2.67 -10.51
N ALA A 73 -1.92 3.17 -11.64
CA ALA A 73 -2.71 3.97 -12.58
C ALA A 73 -3.99 3.24 -12.99
N ARG A 74 -3.91 1.93 -13.26
CA ARG A 74 -5.06 1.10 -13.55
C ARG A 74 -6.05 1.03 -12.39
N SER A 75 -5.56 0.83 -11.16
CA SER A 75 -6.42 0.75 -9.98
C SER A 75 -7.20 2.05 -9.73
N PHE A 76 -6.58 3.22 -9.93
CA PHE A 76 -7.24 4.52 -9.84
C PHE A 76 -8.33 4.69 -10.89
N ARG A 77 -8.06 4.30 -12.17
CA ARG A 77 -9.06 4.37 -13.24
C ARG A 77 -10.23 3.43 -13.02
N ASP A 78 -9.97 2.18 -12.62
CA ASP A 78 -11.03 1.21 -12.34
C ASP A 78 -11.91 1.68 -11.18
N PHE A 79 -11.33 2.22 -10.12
CA PHE A 79 -12.08 2.80 -9.00
C PHE A 79 -12.93 3.97 -9.47
N PHE A 80 -12.38 4.88 -10.26
CA PHE A 80 -13.08 6.08 -10.71
C PHE A 80 -14.20 5.77 -11.70
N TYR A 81 -13.93 4.98 -12.73
CA TYR A 81 -14.86 4.77 -13.82
C TYR A 81 -15.84 3.60 -13.60
N ILE A 82 -15.41 2.54 -12.90
CA ILE A 82 -16.13 1.25 -12.88
C ILE A 82 -16.65 0.93 -11.48
N LEU A 83 -15.83 1.05 -10.44
CA LEU A 83 -16.12 0.55 -9.09
C LEU A 83 -16.76 1.64 -8.22
N LYS A 84 -17.93 2.12 -8.63
CA LYS A 84 -18.60 3.29 -8.03
C LYS A 84 -19.24 3.05 -6.66
N ASP A 85 -19.38 1.78 -6.25
CA ASP A 85 -20.01 1.40 -4.98
C ASP A 85 -19.10 1.58 -3.76
N PHE A 86 -17.82 1.93 -3.96
CA PHE A 86 -16.84 2.15 -2.91
C PHE A 86 -16.59 3.65 -2.69
N ASP A 87 -16.42 4.04 -1.43
CA ASP A 87 -16.12 5.41 -1.03
C ASP A 87 -14.62 5.71 -1.06
N LEU A 88 -13.81 4.73 -0.65
CA LEU A 88 -12.37 4.85 -0.45
C LEU A 88 -11.61 3.79 -1.26
N LEU A 89 -10.49 4.20 -1.84
CA LEU A 89 -9.50 3.32 -2.48
C LEU A 89 -8.26 3.23 -1.59
N TYR A 90 -7.98 2.05 -1.05
CA TYR A 90 -6.73 1.75 -0.35
C TYR A 90 -5.80 0.96 -1.26
N ILE A 91 -4.61 1.49 -1.51
CA ILE A 91 -3.58 0.82 -2.32
C ILE A 91 -2.51 0.22 -1.43
N THR A 92 -2.06 -1.00 -1.76
CA THR A 92 -1.03 -1.73 -1.04
C THR A 92 -0.26 -2.68 -1.96
N ASP A 93 0.84 -3.26 -1.45
CA ASP A 93 1.73 -4.18 -2.17
C ASP A 93 1.66 -5.60 -1.63
N ASN A 94 2.27 -6.54 -2.35
CA ASN A 94 2.21 -7.98 -2.03
C ASN A 94 3.25 -8.45 -1.00
N ASP A 95 3.97 -7.53 -0.36
CA ASP A 95 4.98 -7.79 0.67
C ASP A 95 4.70 -7.05 1.99
N VAL A 96 3.43 -6.87 2.28
CA VAL A 96 2.95 -6.14 3.46
C VAL A 96 2.09 -7.04 4.33
N ILE A 97 2.29 -6.99 5.64
CA ILE A 97 1.40 -7.58 6.66
C ILE A 97 0.68 -6.47 7.40
N HIS A 98 -0.64 -6.52 7.38
CA HIS A 98 -1.51 -5.53 8.00
C HIS A 98 -1.92 -5.95 9.42
N ASP A 99 -2.00 -4.97 10.32
CA ASP A 99 -2.68 -5.12 11.60
C ASP A 99 -4.18 -5.37 11.38
N PRO A 100 -4.84 -6.24 12.16
CA PRO A 100 -6.28 -6.48 12.02
C PRO A 100 -7.16 -5.23 12.10
N GLN A 101 -6.69 -4.17 12.74
CA GLN A 101 -7.43 -2.90 12.89
C GLN A 101 -7.20 -1.91 11.74
N PHE A 102 -6.40 -2.23 10.72
CA PHE A 102 -6.01 -1.24 9.70
C PHE A 102 -7.21 -0.60 8.99
N LEU A 103 -8.28 -1.35 8.71
CA LEU A 103 -9.49 -0.81 8.06
C LEU A 103 -10.25 0.17 8.97
N GLU A 104 -10.30 -0.11 10.26
CA GLU A 104 -10.88 0.80 11.26
C GLU A 104 -10.08 2.10 11.33
N GLN A 105 -8.74 2.01 11.30
CA GLN A 105 -7.86 3.17 11.32
C GLN A 105 -7.97 4.01 10.05
N ILE A 106 -8.13 3.40 8.87
CA ILE A 106 -8.45 4.14 7.64
C ILE A 106 -9.71 4.99 7.85
N ARG A 107 -10.81 4.38 8.33
CA ARG A 107 -12.07 5.10 8.55
C ARG A 107 -11.93 6.20 9.61
N TYR A 108 -11.19 5.93 10.68
CA TYR A 108 -10.92 6.91 11.72
C TYR A 108 -10.18 8.15 11.17
N PHE A 109 -9.06 7.96 10.48
CA PHE A 109 -8.30 9.07 9.91
C PHE A 109 -9.06 9.76 8.78
N TYR A 110 -9.85 9.03 7.99
CA TYR A 110 -10.71 9.63 6.99
C TYR A 110 -11.75 10.56 7.64
N SER A 111 -12.34 10.17 8.74
CA SER A 111 -13.31 11.02 9.46
C SER A 111 -12.70 12.31 10.00
N ILE A 112 -11.39 12.35 10.21
CA ILE A 112 -10.64 13.58 10.54
C ILE A 112 -10.41 14.39 9.28
N SER A 113 -9.95 13.76 8.21
CA SER A 113 -9.68 14.40 6.92
C SER A 113 -10.94 15.02 6.30
N GLU A 114 -12.07 14.31 6.36
CA GLU A 114 -13.37 14.76 5.81
C GLU A 114 -13.88 16.06 6.45
N LYS A 115 -13.42 16.39 7.68
CA LYS A 115 -13.76 17.61 8.39
C LYS A 115 -12.83 18.79 8.07
N SER A 116 -11.73 18.53 7.37
CA SER A 116 -10.81 19.59 6.94
C SER A 116 -11.31 20.27 5.67
N GLU A 117 -10.90 21.52 5.43
CA GLU A 117 -11.23 22.23 4.19
C GLU A 117 -10.71 21.52 2.93
N ASN A 118 -9.60 20.80 3.08
CA ASN A 118 -8.99 19.98 2.02
C ASN A 118 -8.89 18.55 2.49
N ILE A 119 -9.61 17.63 1.83
CA ILE A 119 -9.52 16.20 2.11
C ILE A 119 -8.12 15.72 1.75
N MET A 120 -7.44 15.11 2.73
CA MET A 120 -6.08 14.60 2.60
C MET A 120 -6.10 13.08 2.47
N PRO A 121 -5.28 12.50 1.58
CA PRO A 121 -5.04 11.06 1.57
C PRO A 121 -4.43 10.58 2.90
N ILE A 122 -4.60 9.28 3.19
CA ILE A 122 -4.21 8.68 4.46
C ILE A 122 -3.11 7.67 4.24
N GLY A 123 -2.05 7.71 5.08
CA GLY A 123 -1.02 6.69 5.18
C GLY A 123 -1.01 6.03 6.55
N LEU A 124 -0.93 4.71 6.58
CA LEU A 124 -0.87 3.92 7.82
C LEU A 124 0.51 3.33 8.10
N PHE A 125 1.49 3.56 7.23
CA PHE A 125 2.84 3.05 7.36
C PHE A 125 3.83 4.17 7.66
N ASN A 126 4.22 4.31 8.93
CA ASN A 126 5.28 5.22 9.34
C ASN A 126 6.60 4.46 9.34
N SER A 127 7.46 4.71 8.35
CA SER A 127 8.72 4.01 8.18
C SER A 127 9.93 4.92 8.39
N VAL A 128 11.09 4.29 8.59
CA VAL A 128 12.37 5.00 8.72
C VAL A 128 12.64 5.87 7.48
N PHE A 129 12.39 5.35 6.28
CA PHE A 129 12.66 6.05 5.01
C PHE A 129 11.86 7.33 4.83
N HIS A 130 10.62 7.36 5.32
CA HIS A 130 9.70 8.48 5.10
C HIS A 130 9.57 9.42 6.32
N SER A 131 10.40 9.21 7.36
CA SER A 131 10.34 9.95 8.62
C SER A 131 11.13 11.26 8.62
N GLY A 132 11.81 11.63 7.54
CA GLY A 132 12.61 12.84 7.43
C GLY A 132 11.83 14.12 7.76
N LYS A 133 12.45 15.04 8.50
CA LYS A 133 11.84 16.32 8.92
C LYS A 133 11.44 17.19 7.74
N GLU A 134 12.16 17.11 6.62
CA GLU A 134 11.89 17.83 5.37
C GLU A 134 10.56 17.43 4.72
N ASN A 135 10.09 16.21 5.02
CA ASN A 135 8.80 15.68 4.56
C ASN A 135 7.63 16.12 5.45
N GLN A 136 7.89 16.48 6.71
CA GLN A 136 6.86 16.83 7.68
C GLN A 136 6.48 18.31 7.59
N VAL A 137 5.19 18.60 7.39
CA VAL A 137 4.63 19.97 7.33
C VAL A 137 3.72 20.28 8.51
N GLY A 138 3.32 19.29 9.29
CA GLY A 138 2.53 19.46 10.50
C GLY A 138 2.55 18.23 11.39
N GLU A 139 2.07 18.40 12.62
CA GLU A 139 2.00 17.34 13.63
C GLU A 139 0.78 17.51 14.53
N HIS A 140 0.12 16.40 14.80
CA HIS A 140 -0.96 16.24 15.76
C HIS A 140 -0.65 15.07 16.71
N ASP A 141 -1.46 14.89 17.74
CA ASP A 141 -1.26 13.81 18.72
C ASP A 141 -1.06 12.43 18.08
N LYS A 142 -1.93 12.05 17.14
CA LYS A 142 -1.99 10.71 16.54
C LYS A 142 -1.41 10.60 15.14
N PHE A 143 -1.10 11.71 14.48
CA PHE A 143 -0.65 11.73 13.10
C PHE A 143 0.29 12.88 12.79
N PHE A 144 1.06 12.72 11.73
CA PHE A 144 1.79 13.77 11.06
C PHE A 144 1.04 14.24 9.81
N ILE A 145 1.26 15.47 9.41
CA ILE A 145 0.93 15.94 8.05
C ILE A 145 2.24 15.92 7.27
N ARG A 146 2.28 15.16 6.18
CA ARG A 146 3.49 14.95 5.37
C ARG A 146 3.24 15.26 3.90
N LYS A 147 4.29 15.71 3.20
CA LYS A 147 4.23 15.99 1.74
C LYS A 147 4.05 14.70 0.93
N THR A 148 4.67 13.61 1.38
CA THR A 148 4.62 12.29 0.74
C THR A 148 4.41 11.20 1.78
N CYS A 149 3.93 10.05 1.34
CA CYS A 149 3.67 8.88 2.19
C CYS A 149 4.09 7.62 1.46
N PRO A 150 4.60 6.58 2.16
CA PRO A 150 5.01 5.33 1.54
C PRO A 150 3.94 4.73 0.63
N GLY A 151 4.33 4.35 -0.58
CA GLY A 151 3.42 3.80 -1.60
C GLY A 151 2.75 2.49 -1.22
N VAL A 152 3.30 1.78 -0.25
CA VAL A 152 2.75 0.50 0.24
C VAL A 152 1.48 0.65 1.08
N SER A 153 1.10 1.89 1.46
CA SER A 153 -0.08 2.14 2.29
C SER A 153 -0.62 3.54 2.07
N GLN A 154 -1.47 3.70 1.08
CA GLN A 154 -2.12 4.99 0.80
C GLN A 154 -3.61 4.77 0.57
N CYS A 155 -4.44 5.62 1.20
CA CYS A 155 -5.89 5.61 1.03
C CYS A 155 -6.38 6.95 0.51
N TYR A 156 -7.25 6.90 -0.48
CA TYR A 156 -7.79 8.04 -1.22
C TYR A 156 -9.30 7.99 -1.26
N ASP A 157 -9.95 9.14 -1.19
CA ASP A 157 -11.37 9.27 -1.50
C ASP A 157 -11.60 9.46 -3.01
N ARG A 158 -12.87 9.51 -3.42
CA ARG A 158 -13.23 9.67 -4.82
C ARG A 158 -12.77 10.98 -5.42
N GLN A 159 -12.84 12.07 -4.67
CA GLN A 159 -12.44 13.38 -5.17
C GLN A 159 -10.93 13.42 -5.47
N MET A 160 -10.13 12.84 -4.56
CA MET A 160 -8.69 12.74 -4.79
C MET A 160 -8.34 11.80 -5.93
N VAL A 161 -9.04 10.65 -6.04
CA VAL A 161 -8.87 9.73 -7.16
C VAL A 161 -9.20 10.41 -8.49
N GLU A 162 -10.27 11.20 -8.57
CA GLU A 162 -10.60 11.97 -9.76
C GLU A 162 -9.46 12.93 -10.16
N ARG A 163 -8.89 13.65 -9.19
CA ARG A 163 -7.74 14.54 -9.43
C ARG A 163 -6.53 13.77 -9.97
N ILE A 164 -6.24 12.59 -9.40
CA ILE A 164 -5.14 11.72 -9.85
C ILE A 164 -5.41 11.21 -11.27
N VAL A 165 -6.61 10.72 -11.56
CA VAL A 165 -6.98 10.22 -12.89
C VAL A 165 -6.88 11.32 -13.94
N ASN A 166 -7.37 12.52 -13.64
CA ASN A 166 -7.27 13.67 -14.52
C ASN A 166 -5.81 14.05 -14.76
N PHE A 167 -4.98 14.08 -13.71
CA PHE A 167 -3.55 14.32 -13.84
C PHE A 167 -2.87 13.30 -14.76
N LEU A 168 -3.10 11.99 -14.55
CA LEU A 168 -2.51 10.93 -15.37
C LEU A 168 -2.99 10.96 -16.84
N ASN A 169 -4.24 11.30 -17.08
CA ASN A 169 -4.78 11.43 -18.44
C ASN A 169 -4.10 12.55 -19.24
N HIS A 170 -3.68 13.63 -18.58
CA HIS A 170 -2.94 14.72 -19.19
C HIS A 170 -1.41 14.50 -19.21
N ASN A 171 -0.91 13.58 -18.39
CA ASN A 171 0.51 13.32 -18.18
C ASN A 171 0.83 11.82 -18.20
N PRO A 172 0.60 11.10 -19.31
CA PRO A 172 0.70 9.63 -19.35
C PRO A 172 2.10 9.09 -19.06
N MET A 173 3.14 9.91 -19.22
CA MET A 173 4.52 9.54 -18.86
C MET A 173 4.67 9.13 -17.38
N PHE A 174 3.87 9.68 -16.48
CA PHE A 174 3.91 9.32 -15.06
C PHE A 174 3.39 7.92 -14.75
N GLU A 175 2.74 7.24 -15.69
CA GLU A 175 2.33 5.84 -15.53
C GLU A 175 3.49 4.85 -15.65
N THR A 176 4.62 5.30 -16.19
CA THR A 176 5.84 4.50 -16.35
C THR A 176 7.02 5.08 -15.57
N MET A 177 6.85 6.25 -14.96
CA MET A 177 7.87 6.94 -14.21
C MET A 177 7.88 6.41 -12.77
N TYR A 178 8.99 5.78 -12.37
CA TYR A 178 9.17 5.26 -11.02
C TYR A 178 8.99 6.33 -9.94
N GLY A 179 8.37 5.93 -8.80
CA GLY A 179 8.19 6.80 -7.64
C GLY A 179 6.84 7.52 -7.62
N PHE A 180 5.75 6.81 -7.94
CA PHE A 180 4.39 7.35 -7.92
C PHE A 180 4.02 7.97 -6.56
N ASP A 181 4.53 7.42 -5.46
CA ASP A 181 4.31 7.86 -4.09
C ASP A 181 4.98 9.19 -3.75
N TYR A 182 5.96 9.59 -4.54
CA TYR A 182 6.64 10.88 -4.46
C TYR A 182 6.15 11.85 -5.56
N HIS A 183 6.16 11.41 -6.82
CA HIS A 183 5.91 12.30 -7.96
C HIS A 183 4.47 12.76 -8.06
N TRP A 184 3.51 11.85 -7.91
CA TRP A 184 2.09 12.22 -8.05
C TRP A 184 1.63 13.18 -6.96
N PRO A 185 1.89 12.92 -5.65
CA PRO A 185 1.53 13.87 -4.59
C PRO A 185 2.23 15.22 -4.75
N ALA A 186 3.51 15.25 -5.15
CA ALA A 186 4.24 16.48 -5.35
C ALA A 186 3.62 17.35 -6.45
N GLN A 187 3.15 16.74 -7.56
CA GLN A 187 2.47 17.46 -8.64
C GLN A 187 1.08 17.93 -8.24
N LEU A 188 0.38 17.20 -7.39
CA LEU A 188 -0.95 17.55 -6.93
C LEU A 188 -0.96 18.55 -5.77
N GLY A 189 0.19 18.72 -5.10
CA GLY A 189 0.34 19.65 -3.98
C GLY A 189 -0.52 19.32 -2.75
N VAL A 190 -0.86 18.04 -2.54
CA VAL A 190 -1.74 17.62 -1.45
C VAL A 190 -0.95 16.84 -0.41
N PRO A 191 -0.95 17.30 0.87
CA PRO A 191 -0.31 16.57 1.95
C PRO A 191 -1.13 15.36 2.38
N PHE A 192 -0.48 14.42 3.09
CA PHE A 192 -1.06 13.21 3.66
C PHE A 192 -1.26 13.34 5.16
N ILE A 193 -2.33 12.76 5.68
CA ILE A 193 -2.43 12.35 7.08
C ILE A 193 -1.65 11.04 7.22
N GLN A 194 -0.51 11.09 7.89
CA GLN A 194 0.33 9.92 8.17
C GLN A 194 0.18 9.49 9.62
N SER A 195 -0.34 8.30 9.88
CA SER A 195 -0.40 7.75 11.24
C SER A 195 0.98 7.73 11.91
N LYS A 196 1.06 8.12 13.19
CA LYS A 196 2.28 7.98 14.00
C LYS A 196 2.58 6.52 14.28
N ILE A 197 1.55 5.72 14.55
CA ILE A 197 1.65 4.28 14.73
C ILE A 197 1.55 3.60 13.37
N SER A 198 2.41 2.64 13.09
CA SER A 198 2.31 1.81 11.89
C SER A 198 1.31 0.68 12.12
N TYR A 199 0.32 0.58 11.22
CA TYR A 199 -0.67 -0.49 11.17
C TYR A 199 -0.37 -1.52 10.09
N LEU A 200 0.85 -1.50 9.59
CA LEU A 200 1.39 -2.53 8.70
C LEU A 200 2.90 -2.62 8.84
N GLU A 201 3.44 -3.76 8.43
CA GLU A 201 4.87 -4.01 8.32
C GLU A 201 5.21 -4.36 6.88
N HIS A 202 6.27 -3.79 6.36
CA HIS A 202 6.72 -3.97 5.00
C HIS A 202 7.96 -4.87 4.96
N PHE A 203 7.93 -5.90 4.12
CA PHE A 203 9.01 -6.89 3.95
C PHE A 203 9.66 -6.73 2.57
N ALA A 204 10.21 -5.55 2.33
CA ALA A 204 10.70 -5.05 1.03
C ALA A 204 11.84 -5.85 0.40
N ARG A 205 12.18 -7.04 0.92
CA ARG A 205 13.28 -7.83 0.40
C ARG A 205 12.92 -8.53 -0.90
N ASP A 206 13.66 -8.24 -1.95
CA ASP A 206 13.57 -8.94 -3.22
C ASP A 206 14.94 -9.40 -3.72
N ARG A 207 15.15 -10.74 -3.79
CA ARG A 207 16.36 -11.35 -4.36
C ARG A 207 16.41 -11.25 -5.89
N HIS A 208 15.26 -11.03 -6.55
CA HIS A 208 15.13 -11.19 -7.99
C HIS A 208 14.93 -9.88 -8.75
N GLN A 209 14.83 -8.76 -8.05
CA GLN A 209 14.69 -7.45 -8.70
C GLN A 209 15.88 -6.55 -8.37
N PRO A 210 16.79 -6.34 -9.33
CA PRO A 210 17.74 -5.24 -9.23
C PRO A 210 16.93 -3.93 -9.27
N GLY A 211 16.85 -3.25 -8.18
CA GLY A 211 16.09 -2.03 -8.03
C GLY A 211 16.55 -1.27 -6.80
N ILE A 212 15.67 -0.53 -6.16
CA ILE A 212 15.96 0.28 -4.95
C ILE A 212 16.63 -0.53 -3.83
N HIS A 213 16.37 -1.84 -3.80
CA HIS A 213 16.89 -2.78 -2.81
C HIS A 213 18.03 -3.64 -3.35
N SER A 214 18.78 -3.16 -4.35
CA SER A 214 19.99 -3.83 -4.83
C SER A 214 21.03 -3.89 -3.72
N GLY A 215 21.65 -5.06 -3.50
CA GLY A 215 22.69 -5.28 -2.50
C GLY A 215 22.29 -6.18 -1.33
N PHE A 216 21.28 -7.01 -1.49
CA PHE A 216 20.92 -8.05 -0.53
C PHE A 216 22.04 -9.09 -0.40
N SER A 217 22.36 -9.44 0.85
CA SER A 217 23.33 -10.48 1.19
C SER A 217 22.63 -11.84 1.32
N GLU A 218 23.38 -12.91 1.03
CA GLU A 218 22.96 -14.28 1.32
C GLU A 218 23.27 -14.68 2.77
N GLU A 219 24.11 -13.93 3.46
CA GLU A 219 24.44 -14.17 4.87
C GLU A 219 23.23 -13.87 5.76
N LYS A 220 22.96 -14.78 6.70
CA LYS A 220 21.75 -14.74 7.54
C LYS A 220 21.58 -13.43 8.31
N GLU A 221 22.66 -12.87 8.86
CA GLU A 221 22.66 -11.63 9.63
C GLU A 221 22.32 -10.42 8.75
N LYS A 222 22.96 -10.33 7.57
CA LYS A 222 22.63 -9.28 6.59
C LYS A 222 21.22 -9.39 6.00
N ILE A 223 20.68 -10.62 5.94
CA ILE A 223 19.28 -10.84 5.55
C ILE A 223 18.32 -10.14 6.53
N ILE A 224 18.59 -10.25 7.83
CA ILE A 224 17.78 -9.61 8.87
C ILE A 224 17.92 -8.09 8.77
N GLU A 225 19.14 -7.57 8.58
CA GLU A 225 19.38 -6.13 8.37
C GLU A 225 18.62 -5.58 7.15
N ASP A 226 18.52 -6.35 6.07
CA ASP A 226 17.76 -5.98 4.88
C ASP A 226 16.26 -5.84 5.18
N PHE A 227 15.68 -6.74 5.99
CA PHE A 227 14.29 -6.61 6.43
C PHE A 227 14.07 -5.45 7.40
N ASP A 228 15.11 -4.98 8.10
CA ASP A 228 15.03 -3.85 9.00
C ASP A 228 15.20 -2.50 8.30
N ARG A 229 15.63 -2.49 7.06
CA ARG A 229 15.96 -1.27 6.31
C ARG A 229 14.75 -0.34 6.13
N ASP A 230 13.56 -0.88 5.88
CA ASP A 230 12.31 -0.12 5.77
C ASP A 230 11.24 -0.64 6.75
N ARG A 231 11.66 -0.90 7.98
CA ARG A 231 10.74 -1.36 9.01
C ARG A 231 9.78 -0.26 9.46
N ALA A 232 8.68 -0.70 10.02
CA ALA A 232 7.72 0.17 10.68
C ALA A 232 8.34 0.90 11.88
N LEU A 233 8.15 2.20 11.94
CA LEU A 233 8.34 2.98 13.17
C LEU A 233 7.06 2.86 14.02
N TYR A 234 7.24 2.63 15.33
CA TYR A 234 6.13 2.50 16.27
C TYR A 234 5.06 1.48 15.79
N PRO A 235 5.44 0.22 15.45
CA PRO A 235 4.47 -0.79 15.05
C PRO A 235 3.55 -1.16 16.22
N THR A 236 2.33 -1.61 15.89
CA THR A 236 1.40 -2.16 16.89
C THR A 236 1.99 -3.39 17.56
N ASP A 237 1.42 -3.78 18.71
CA ASP A 237 1.88 -4.99 19.42
C ASP A 237 1.62 -6.28 18.61
N PHE A 238 0.59 -6.30 17.77
CA PHE A 238 0.37 -7.39 16.81
C PHE A 238 1.55 -7.50 15.83
N LEU A 239 1.95 -6.41 15.22
CA LEU A 239 3.06 -6.40 14.25
C LEU A 239 4.40 -6.76 14.90
N LYS A 240 4.69 -6.24 16.10
CA LYS A 240 5.88 -6.62 16.86
C LYS A 240 5.96 -8.14 17.10
N LYS A 241 4.86 -8.75 17.51
CA LYS A 241 4.80 -10.20 17.80
C LYS A 241 4.87 -11.06 16.53
N SER A 242 4.28 -10.59 15.42
CA SER A 242 4.20 -11.36 14.18
C SER A 242 5.44 -11.22 13.31
N ARG A 243 6.26 -10.17 13.49
CA ARG A 243 7.39 -9.85 12.61
C ARG A 243 8.37 -11.02 12.43
N ASP A 244 8.95 -11.52 13.53
CA ASP A 244 9.96 -12.60 13.47
C ASP A 244 9.39 -13.89 12.87
N GLN A 245 8.14 -14.20 13.20
CA GLN A 245 7.45 -15.37 12.64
C GLN A 245 7.25 -15.21 11.13
N THR A 246 6.89 -14.01 10.68
CA THR A 246 6.69 -13.70 9.26
C THR A 246 8.01 -13.79 8.50
N ILE A 247 9.10 -13.23 9.02
CA ILE A 247 10.43 -13.33 8.41
C ILE A 247 10.85 -14.80 8.26
N LYS A 248 10.71 -15.61 9.32
CA LYS A 248 10.99 -17.04 9.27
C LYS A 248 10.18 -17.74 8.18
N ARG A 249 8.89 -17.45 8.07
CA ARG A 249 8.02 -18.05 7.04
C ARG A 249 8.39 -17.62 5.62
N ILE A 250 8.78 -16.36 5.41
CA ILE A 250 9.26 -15.86 4.12
C ILE A 250 10.55 -16.57 3.71
N MET A 251 11.44 -16.77 4.67
CA MET A 251 12.76 -17.37 4.45
C MET A 251 12.74 -18.89 4.43
N GLY A 252 11.63 -19.52 4.86
CA GLY A 252 11.55 -20.99 4.99
C GLY A 252 12.40 -21.54 6.13
N TRP A 253 12.58 -20.79 7.21
CA TRP A 253 13.37 -21.16 8.41
C TRP A 253 12.49 -21.77 9.50
#